data_d0ab3b870eb8091cb66ee646aedc1c8f
#
_entry.id   d0ab3b870eb8091cb66ee646aedc1c8f
#
_cell.length_a   1.000
_cell.length_b   1.000
_cell.length_c   1.000
_cell.angle_alpha   90.00
_cell.angle_beta   90.00
_cell.angle_gamma   90.00
#
_symmetry.space_group_name_H-M   'P 1'
#
loop_
_entity.id
_entity.type
_entity.pdbx_description
1 polymer ?
#
loop_
_entity_poly.entity_id
_entity_poly.type
_entity_poly.pdbx_seq_one_letter_code
_entity_poly.pdbx_strand_id
1 'polypeptide(L)'
;MKRFDYEFPVRIHFGQGCFEDSLKKELQKYGKRVMLAYGGGSLKRTGLYDRIVAMLNEAGKTVTDFGGIMPNPTLKKVQEGQLLARETKADLILAVGGGSVSDCCKIVSAQARLDSDIWDYEYAERKIPTDFIPLGVIVTASGTGSEQNNGAVITNEEKKLKSPLWGCFADFAILDPDLTKTVPMKQVISGAFDTLSHCMETYFGHPHTCNLSDRINEAVQRSVIKNLKALIANPDDDFARSELMWASAMGENGILKLGKVTDFQCHMIEHQLGAYTDCNHGQGLAVLHPILYRHIYKSAEEKFRRWAQEVWLVQDADEGIDFLADLIREVGLPTTFTEMCISLDDDIIRAIAESTVITPGCCKQLTADEIVEILNECK
;
A
#
# COMPACT_ATOMS: atom_id res chain seq x y z
N MET A 1 -13.59 -4.52 23.15
CA MET A 1 -12.79 -5.04 22.01
C MET A 1 -13.54 -6.22 21.42
N LYS A 2 -13.73 -6.28 20.10
CA LYS A 2 -14.32 -7.46 19.44
C LYS A 2 -13.35 -8.63 19.52
N ARG A 3 -13.88 -9.87 19.50
CA ARG A 3 -13.04 -11.08 19.40
C ARG A 3 -12.28 -11.07 18.08
N PHE A 4 -11.03 -11.51 18.09
CA PHE A 4 -10.18 -11.68 16.90
C PHE A 4 -9.24 -12.87 17.08
N ASP A 5 -8.80 -13.42 15.97
CA ASP A 5 -7.64 -14.29 15.86
C ASP A 5 -6.54 -13.53 15.10
N TYR A 6 -5.29 -13.70 15.51
CA TYR A 6 -4.18 -13.00 14.90
C TYR A 6 -3.03 -13.95 14.64
N GLU A 7 -2.63 -14.03 13.38
CA GLU A 7 -1.45 -14.73 12.92
C GLU A 7 -0.67 -13.82 11.96
N PHE A 8 0.64 -13.76 12.13
CA PHE A 8 1.53 -12.99 11.26
C PHE A 8 2.59 -13.93 10.70
N PRO A 9 2.43 -14.43 9.45
CA PRO A 9 3.26 -15.50 8.92
C PRO A 9 4.56 -15.02 8.28
N VAL A 10 4.75 -13.70 8.05
CA VAL A 10 5.87 -13.16 7.31
C VAL A 10 7.14 -13.09 8.18
N ARG A 11 8.25 -13.64 7.70
CA ARG A 11 9.56 -13.43 8.34
C ARG A 11 10.13 -12.08 7.91
N ILE A 12 10.32 -11.18 8.85
CA ILE A 12 10.86 -9.84 8.59
C ILE A 12 12.36 -9.81 8.89
N HIS A 13 13.13 -9.27 7.96
CA HIS A 13 14.51 -8.85 8.14
C HIS A 13 14.54 -7.33 8.02
N PHE A 14 14.84 -6.64 9.12
CA PHE A 14 14.82 -5.18 9.15
C PHE A 14 16.14 -4.61 9.67
N GLY A 15 16.62 -3.56 9.04
CA GLY A 15 17.74 -2.75 9.50
C GLY A 15 18.70 -2.35 8.37
N GLN A 16 19.45 -1.29 8.61
CA GLN A 16 20.46 -0.80 7.65
C GLN A 16 21.50 -1.87 7.35
N GLY A 17 21.79 -2.09 6.07
CA GLY A 17 22.76 -3.07 5.60
C GLY A 17 22.37 -4.53 5.78
N CYS A 18 21.12 -4.84 6.18
CA CYS A 18 20.68 -6.21 6.41
C CYS A 18 20.45 -7.02 5.13
N PHE A 19 20.37 -6.37 3.98
CA PHE A 19 19.92 -6.94 2.72
C PHE A 19 20.71 -8.20 2.31
N GLU A 20 22.04 -8.12 2.20
CA GLU A 20 22.84 -9.22 1.61
C GLU A 20 22.83 -10.46 2.48
N ASP A 21 23.06 -10.32 3.77
CA ASP A 21 23.10 -11.46 4.71
C ASP A 21 21.71 -12.11 4.84
N SER A 22 20.66 -11.30 4.85
CA SER A 22 19.28 -11.79 4.90
C SER A 22 18.91 -12.55 3.63
N LEU A 23 19.22 -12.00 2.46
CA LEU A 23 18.94 -12.67 1.19
C LEU A 23 19.73 -14.00 1.07
N LYS A 24 21.03 -14.03 1.40
CA LYS A 24 21.83 -15.26 1.41
C LYS A 24 21.21 -16.35 2.29
N LYS A 25 20.74 -15.97 3.47
CA LYS A 25 20.07 -16.88 4.43
C LYS A 25 18.74 -17.41 3.88
N GLU A 26 17.91 -16.55 3.29
CA GLU A 26 16.61 -16.95 2.76
C GLU A 26 16.73 -17.83 1.52
N LEU A 27 17.64 -17.52 0.59
CA LEU A 27 17.82 -18.29 -0.64
C LEU A 27 18.13 -19.78 -0.40
N GLN A 28 18.69 -20.16 0.76
CA GLN A 28 18.97 -21.55 1.11
C GLN A 28 17.71 -22.40 1.33
N LYS A 29 16.56 -21.76 1.57
CA LYS A 29 15.31 -22.44 1.92
C LYS A 29 14.45 -22.81 0.71
N TYR A 30 14.76 -22.27 -0.46
CA TYR A 30 13.93 -22.40 -1.67
C TYR A 30 14.66 -23.14 -2.79
N GLY A 31 13.88 -23.64 -3.75
CA GLY A 31 14.39 -24.35 -4.92
C GLY A 31 15.26 -23.48 -5.83
N LYS A 32 15.69 -24.04 -6.94
CA LYS A 32 16.70 -23.39 -7.79
C LYS A 32 16.16 -22.34 -8.75
N ARG A 33 14.89 -22.45 -9.15
CA ARG A 33 14.29 -21.60 -10.20
C ARG A 33 13.67 -20.37 -9.57
N VAL A 34 14.30 -19.23 -9.72
CA VAL A 34 13.87 -17.95 -9.14
C VAL A 34 13.37 -17.04 -10.24
N MET A 35 12.12 -16.60 -10.16
CA MET A 35 11.60 -15.51 -10.97
C MET A 35 11.91 -14.20 -10.27
N LEU A 36 12.82 -13.39 -10.83
CA LEU A 36 13.19 -12.08 -10.32
C LEU A 36 12.25 -11.02 -10.90
N ALA A 37 11.33 -10.55 -10.07
CA ALA A 37 10.30 -9.60 -10.45
C ALA A 37 10.64 -8.18 -9.98
N TYR A 38 10.49 -7.18 -10.88
CA TYR A 38 10.82 -5.79 -10.56
C TYR A 38 10.05 -4.80 -11.45
N GLY A 39 10.02 -3.54 -11.01
CA GLY A 39 9.36 -2.46 -11.73
C GLY A 39 10.14 -1.97 -12.95
N GLY A 40 10.23 -0.66 -13.10
CA GLY A 40 10.95 -0.02 -14.21
C GLY A 40 12.47 -0.09 -14.10
N GLY A 41 13.16 0.80 -14.80
CA GLY A 41 14.62 0.78 -14.92
C GLY A 41 15.43 1.20 -13.70
N SER A 42 14.80 1.62 -12.58
CA SER A 42 15.52 2.12 -11.39
C SER A 42 16.42 1.05 -10.78
N LEU A 43 15.94 -0.18 -10.64
CA LEU A 43 16.72 -1.30 -10.09
C LEU A 43 18.04 -1.53 -10.84
N LYS A 44 18.01 -1.43 -12.17
CA LYS A 44 19.20 -1.56 -13.03
C LYS A 44 20.11 -0.33 -12.94
N ARG A 45 19.52 0.87 -12.93
CA ARG A 45 20.31 2.13 -12.83
C ARG A 45 21.08 2.27 -11.52
N THR A 46 20.55 1.73 -10.42
CA THR A 46 21.21 1.78 -9.10
C THR A 46 22.24 0.66 -8.88
N GLY A 47 22.36 -0.28 -9.82
CA GLY A 47 23.23 -1.46 -9.68
C GLY A 47 22.69 -2.55 -8.73
N LEU A 48 21.52 -2.33 -8.13
CA LEU A 48 20.93 -3.33 -7.21
C LEU A 48 20.55 -4.62 -7.94
N TYR A 49 20.10 -4.50 -9.20
CA TYR A 49 19.81 -5.66 -10.05
C TYR A 49 21.04 -6.58 -10.18
N ASP A 50 22.21 -6.03 -10.53
CA ASP A 50 23.42 -6.82 -10.74
C ASP A 50 23.89 -7.48 -9.44
N ARG A 51 23.77 -6.78 -8.30
CA ARG A 51 24.05 -7.33 -6.97
C ARG A 51 23.17 -8.54 -6.66
N ILE A 52 21.84 -8.42 -6.89
CA ILE A 52 20.89 -9.51 -6.64
C ILE A 52 21.19 -10.70 -7.56
N VAL A 53 21.42 -10.48 -8.85
CA VAL A 53 21.72 -11.54 -9.81
C VAL A 53 23.03 -12.25 -9.45
N ALA A 54 24.07 -11.53 -9.03
CA ALA A 54 25.31 -12.12 -8.55
C ALA A 54 25.07 -13.04 -7.34
N MET A 55 24.29 -12.57 -6.35
CA MET A 55 23.96 -13.38 -5.15
C MET A 55 23.13 -14.62 -5.50
N LEU A 56 22.19 -14.51 -6.43
CA LEU A 56 21.41 -15.65 -6.92
C LEU A 56 22.30 -16.68 -7.62
N ASN A 57 23.22 -16.24 -8.46
CA ASN A 57 24.18 -17.11 -9.16
C ASN A 57 25.13 -17.80 -8.17
N GLU A 58 25.68 -17.08 -7.19
CA GLU A 58 26.50 -17.63 -6.11
C GLU A 58 25.75 -18.69 -5.29
N ALA A 59 24.45 -18.50 -5.09
CA ALA A 59 23.57 -19.47 -4.43
C ALA A 59 23.14 -20.64 -5.34
N GLY A 60 23.65 -20.72 -6.57
CA GLY A 60 23.33 -21.77 -7.55
C GLY A 60 21.90 -21.72 -8.06
N LYS A 61 21.29 -20.53 -8.10
CA LYS A 61 19.93 -20.32 -8.61
C LYS A 61 19.95 -20.08 -10.13
N THR A 62 18.88 -20.47 -10.78
CA THR A 62 18.57 -20.11 -12.17
C THR A 62 17.57 -18.94 -12.13
N VAL A 63 17.93 -17.84 -12.76
CA VAL A 63 17.16 -16.60 -12.73
C VAL A 63 16.33 -16.46 -14.00
N THR A 64 15.05 -16.15 -13.82
CA THR A 64 14.15 -15.72 -14.90
C THR A 64 13.70 -14.30 -14.62
N ASP A 65 13.93 -13.37 -15.53
CA ASP A 65 13.54 -11.96 -15.38
C ASP A 65 12.05 -11.75 -15.64
N PHE A 66 11.41 -11.03 -14.72
CA PHE A 66 10.06 -10.48 -14.89
C PHE A 66 10.06 -9.00 -14.55
N GLY A 67 10.50 -8.18 -15.49
CA GLY A 67 10.59 -6.72 -15.33
C GLY A 67 9.39 -5.97 -15.87
N GLY A 68 9.40 -4.63 -15.67
CA GLY A 68 8.40 -3.73 -16.24
C GLY A 68 7.05 -3.73 -15.52
N ILE A 69 7.01 -4.11 -14.25
CA ILE A 69 5.80 -3.93 -13.43
C ILE A 69 5.62 -2.42 -13.18
N MET A 70 4.49 -1.88 -13.64
CA MET A 70 4.16 -0.47 -13.55
C MET A 70 3.55 -0.10 -12.18
N PRO A 71 3.57 1.17 -11.77
CA PRO A 71 2.64 1.67 -10.77
C PRO A 71 1.20 1.33 -11.18
N ASN A 72 0.31 1.05 -10.22
CA ASN A 72 -1.03 0.52 -10.50
C ASN A 72 -0.99 -0.73 -11.40
N PRO A 73 -0.45 -1.87 -10.91
CA PRO A 73 -0.23 -3.05 -11.73
C PRO A 73 -1.54 -3.58 -12.31
N THR A 74 -1.50 -4.01 -13.57
CA THR A 74 -2.69 -4.43 -14.30
C THR A 74 -2.90 -5.94 -14.26
N LEU A 75 -4.15 -6.38 -14.45
CA LEU A 75 -4.48 -7.80 -14.59
C LEU A 75 -3.73 -8.44 -15.75
N LYS A 76 -3.54 -7.72 -16.86
CA LYS A 76 -2.73 -8.15 -17.99
C LYS A 76 -1.28 -8.44 -17.58
N LYS A 77 -0.67 -7.59 -16.73
CA LYS A 77 0.69 -7.81 -16.22
C LYS A 77 0.76 -9.04 -15.31
N VAL A 78 -0.28 -9.28 -14.51
CA VAL A 78 -0.40 -10.51 -13.72
C VAL A 78 -0.46 -11.74 -14.62
N GLN A 79 -1.26 -11.72 -15.68
CA GLN A 79 -1.39 -12.82 -16.65
C GLN A 79 -0.05 -13.11 -17.36
N GLU A 80 0.71 -12.08 -17.73
CA GLU A 80 2.07 -12.24 -18.26
C GLU A 80 2.98 -12.96 -17.27
N GLY A 81 2.99 -12.51 -16.02
CA GLY A 81 3.82 -13.09 -14.96
C GLY A 81 3.47 -14.53 -14.62
N GLN A 82 2.18 -14.87 -14.60
CA GLN A 82 1.74 -16.24 -14.31
C GLN A 82 2.14 -17.24 -15.42
N LEU A 83 2.06 -16.82 -16.68
CA LEU A 83 2.51 -17.67 -17.80
C LEU A 83 4.01 -17.96 -17.67
N LEU A 84 4.81 -16.93 -17.42
CA LEU A 84 6.25 -17.04 -17.21
C LEU A 84 6.58 -17.94 -16.00
N ALA A 85 5.88 -17.77 -14.89
CA ALA A 85 6.09 -18.56 -13.68
C ALA A 85 5.76 -20.05 -13.88
N ARG A 86 4.72 -20.36 -14.66
CA ARG A 86 4.35 -21.74 -15.04
C ARG A 86 5.36 -22.36 -16.01
N GLU A 87 5.73 -21.64 -17.06
CA GLU A 87 6.67 -22.12 -18.07
C GLU A 87 8.02 -22.47 -17.45
N THR A 88 8.53 -21.60 -16.59
CA THR A 88 9.82 -21.79 -15.93
C THR A 88 9.73 -22.67 -14.69
N LYS A 89 8.53 -23.06 -14.28
CA LYS A 89 8.24 -23.82 -13.06
C LYS A 89 8.90 -23.18 -11.83
N ALA A 90 8.69 -21.89 -11.64
CA ALA A 90 9.32 -21.11 -10.59
C ALA A 90 9.13 -21.73 -9.21
N ASP A 91 10.22 -21.85 -8.45
CA ASP A 91 10.24 -22.35 -7.08
C ASP A 91 10.10 -21.21 -6.06
N LEU A 92 10.43 -19.99 -6.50
CA LEU A 92 10.36 -18.76 -5.72
C LEU A 92 10.12 -17.58 -6.67
N ILE A 93 9.21 -16.68 -6.31
CA ILE A 93 9.11 -15.35 -6.88
C ILE A 93 9.87 -14.42 -5.93
N LEU A 94 10.84 -13.66 -6.42
CA LEU A 94 11.57 -12.65 -5.66
C LEU A 94 11.17 -11.27 -6.18
N ALA A 95 10.27 -10.62 -5.45
CA ALA A 95 9.74 -9.28 -5.77
C ALA A 95 10.70 -8.21 -5.23
N VAL A 96 11.23 -7.35 -6.10
CA VAL A 96 12.16 -6.28 -5.73
C VAL A 96 11.57 -4.94 -6.15
N GLY A 97 11.03 -4.19 -5.21
CA GLY A 97 10.34 -2.94 -5.52
C GLY A 97 9.57 -2.34 -4.36
N GLY A 98 8.62 -1.48 -4.69
CA GLY A 98 7.60 -0.99 -3.76
C GLY A 98 6.33 -1.86 -3.81
N GLY A 99 5.24 -1.33 -3.26
CA GLY A 99 3.95 -2.01 -3.15
C GLY A 99 3.42 -2.58 -4.47
N SER A 100 3.50 -1.83 -5.56
CA SER A 100 3.01 -2.29 -6.88
C SER A 100 3.70 -3.58 -7.36
N VAL A 101 5.01 -3.74 -7.09
CA VAL A 101 5.73 -4.96 -7.44
C VAL A 101 5.29 -6.11 -6.53
N SER A 102 5.16 -5.85 -5.23
CA SER A 102 4.66 -6.82 -4.25
C SER A 102 3.26 -7.30 -4.61
N ASP A 103 2.34 -6.37 -4.89
CA ASP A 103 0.95 -6.67 -5.24
C ASP A 103 0.85 -7.53 -6.50
N CYS A 104 1.53 -7.11 -7.58
CA CYS A 104 1.60 -7.90 -8.80
C CYS A 104 2.08 -9.33 -8.52
N CYS A 105 3.16 -9.48 -7.76
CA CYS A 105 3.76 -10.79 -7.47
C CYS A 105 2.90 -11.68 -6.57
N LYS A 106 2.17 -11.12 -5.61
CA LYS A 106 1.19 -11.88 -4.81
C LYS A 106 0.13 -12.51 -5.69
N ILE A 107 -0.40 -11.75 -6.64
CA ILE A 107 -1.45 -12.24 -7.53
C ILE A 107 -0.87 -13.16 -8.62
N VAL A 108 0.33 -12.90 -9.13
CA VAL A 108 1.04 -13.84 -10.01
C VAL A 108 1.26 -15.18 -9.31
N SER A 109 1.67 -15.16 -8.03
CA SER A 109 1.87 -16.37 -7.22
C SER A 109 0.60 -17.22 -7.12
N ALA A 110 -0.55 -16.58 -6.84
CA ALA A 110 -1.86 -17.20 -6.78
C ALA A 110 -2.33 -17.68 -8.17
N GLN A 111 -2.34 -16.79 -9.15
CA GLN A 111 -2.83 -17.07 -10.50
C GLN A 111 -2.04 -18.22 -11.18
N ALA A 112 -0.75 -18.34 -10.88
CA ALA A 112 0.06 -19.44 -11.43
C ALA A 112 -0.39 -20.83 -10.93
N ARG A 113 -1.17 -20.91 -9.87
CA ARG A 113 -1.74 -22.15 -9.29
C ARG A 113 -3.22 -22.35 -9.60
N LEU A 114 -3.89 -21.36 -10.20
CA LEU A 114 -5.30 -21.44 -10.55
C LEU A 114 -5.48 -21.79 -12.04
N ASP A 115 -6.46 -22.61 -12.36
CA ASP A 115 -6.82 -22.91 -13.75
C ASP A 115 -7.75 -21.84 -14.34
N SER A 116 -8.52 -21.14 -13.50
CA SER A 116 -9.41 -20.04 -13.88
C SER A 116 -8.73 -18.69 -13.71
N ASP A 117 -9.29 -17.65 -14.31
CA ASP A 117 -8.84 -16.27 -14.07
C ASP A 117 -9.11 -15.85 -12.64
N ILE A 118 -8.10 -15.26 -11.97
CA ILE A 118 -8.19 -14.90 -10.55
C ILE A 118 -9.22 -13.81 -10.29
N TRP A 119 -9.41 -12.89 -11.23
CA TRP A 119 -10.43 -11.84 -11.08
C TRP A 119 -11.83 -12.44 -11.00
N ASP A 120 -12.16 -13.35 -11.91
CA ASP A 120 -13.45 -14.03 -11.90
C ASP A 120 -13.58 -14.97 -10.70
N TYR A 121 -12.50 -15.66 -10.32
CA TYR A 121 -12.46 -16.53 -9.16
C TYR A 121 -12.81 -15.78 -7.84
N GLU A 122 -12.28 -14.57 -7.67
CA GLU A 122 -12.56 -13.77 -6.46
C GLU A 122 -13.85 -12.95 -6.56
N TYR A 123 -14.10 -12.31 -7.70
CA TYR A 123 -15.25 -11.40 -7.86
C TYR A 123 -16.54 -12.10 -8.18
N ALA A 124 -16.53 -13.06 -9.11
CA ALA A 124 -17.73 -13.77 -9.53
C ALA A 124 -18.03 -14.97 -8.62
N GLU A 125 -17.01 -15.78 -8.31
CA GLU A 125 -17.18 -16.99 -7.51
C GLU A 125 -17.03 -16.77 -6.00
N ARG A 126 -16.56 -15.58 -5.56
CA ARG A 126 -16.35 -15.23 -4.14
C ARG A 126 -15.44 -16.21 -3.40
N LYS A 127 -14.44 -16.75 -4.09
CA LYS A 127 -13.44 -17.67 -3.55
C LYS A 127 -12.11 -16.95 -3.32
N ILE A 128 -11.31 -17.48 -2.40
CA ILE A 128 -9.95 -16.98 -2.11
C ILE A 128 -8.96 -18.09 -2.44
N PRO A 129 -7.86 -17.80 -3.17
CA PRO A 129 -6.81 -18.77 -3.46
C PRO A 129 -6.16 -19.32 -2.17
N THR A 130 -5.74 -20.58 -2.23
CA THR A 130 -5.09 -21.28 -1.09
C THR A 130 -3.78 -21.97 -1.46
N ASP A 131 -3.42 -22.01 -2.74
CA ASP A 131 -2.14 -22.55 -3.22
C ASP A 131 -1.34 -21.45 -3.94
N PHE A 132 -0.05 -21.37 -3.64
CA PHE A 132 0.80 -20.27 -4.05
C PHE A 132 2.21 -20.74 -4.42
N ILE A 133 2.87 -19.99 -5.29
CA ILE A 133 4.33 -20.07 -5.41
C ILE A 133 4.94 -19.27 -4.26
N PRO A 134 5.95 -19.78 -3.52
CA PRO A 134 6.63 -19.02 -2.49
C PRO A 134 7.05 -17.63 -2.96
N LEU A 135 6.88 -16.62 -2.09
CA LEU A 135 7.16 -15.20 -2.39
C LEU A 135 8.14 -14.62 -1.38
N GLY A 136 9.24 -14.05 -1.87
CA GLY A 136 10.11 -13.17 -1.09
C GLY A 136 9.99 -11.73 -1.58
N VAL A 137 10.03 -10.76 -0.67
CA VAL A 137 9.96 -9.33 -1.01
C VAL A 137 11.20 -8.60 -0.52
N ILE A 138 11.82 -7.79 -1.38
CA ILE A 138 12.87 -6.83 -1.05
C ILE A 138 12.29 -5.44 -1.29
N VAL A 139 12.06 -4.70 -0.21
CA VAL A 139 11.41 -3.38 -0.27
C VAL A 139 12.43 -2.32 -0.68
N THR A 140 12.17 -1.64 -1.80
CA THR A 140 13.00 -0.51 -2.28
C THR A 140 12.28 0.84 -2.23
N ALA A 141 10.96 0.83 -1.93
CA ALA A 141 10.16 2.01 -1.66
C ALA A 141 9.06 1.62 -0.67
N SER A 142 9.02 2.26 0.49
CA SER A 142 8.03 2.03 1.54
C SER A 142 6.85 2.99 1.42
N GLY A 143 5.70 2.60 1.95
CA GLY A 143 4.45 3.38 1.97
C GLY A 143 3.26 2.46 2.14
N THR A 144 3.09 1.51 1.25
CA THR A 144 1.92 0.61 1.21
C THR A 144 1.92 -0.48 2.29
N GLY A 145 3.07 -0.84 2.86
CA GLY A 145 3.18 -2.01 3.76
C GLY A 145 2.73 -3.34 3.12
N SER A 146 2.65 -3.41 1.78
CA SER A 146 2.13 -4.58 1.06
C SER A 146 2.89 -5.87 1.38
N GLU A 147 4.15 -5.81 1.72
CA GLU A 147 4.94 -6.98 2.14
C GLU A 147 4.48 -7.59 3.47
N GLN A 148 3.57 -6.92 4.19
CA GLN A 148 3.11 -7.35 5.52
C GLN A 148 1.77 -8.10 5.49
N ASN A 149 1.07 -8.12 4.36
CA ASN A 149 -0.28 -8.70 4.26
C ASN A 149 -0.45 -9.50 2.96
N ASN A 150 -1.61 -10.09 2.76
CA ASN A 150 -1.95 -10.85 1.56
C ASN A 150 -2.90 -10.10 0.59
N GLY A 151 -3.29 -8.89 0.89
CA GLY A 151 -4.03 -8.03 -0.03
C GLY A 151 -3.13 -7.49 -1.13
N ALA A 152 -3.68 -7.33 -2.33
CA ALA A 152 -2.98 -6.78 -3.48
C ALA A 152 -3.94 -5.98 -4.35
N VAL A 153 -3.57 -4.78 -4.74
CA VAL A 153 -4.45 -3.91 -5.53
C VAL A 153 -4.08 -4.02 -7.00
N ILE A 154 -5.02 -4.51 -7.81
CA ILE A 154 -4.84 -4.75 -9.24
C ILE A 154 -5.86 -3.94 -10.04
N THR A 155 -5.41 -3.37 -11.15
CA THR A 155 -6.27 -2.66 -12.10
C THR A 155 -6.71 -3.61 -13.20
N ASN A 156 -8.02 -3.79 -13.34
CA ASN A 156 -8.62 -4.44 -14.49
C ASN A 156 -8.93 -3.35 -15.54
N GLU A 157 -8.08 -3.26 -16.55
CA GLU A 157 -8.15 -2.21 -17.57
C GLU A 157 -9.42 -2.32 -18.43
N GLU A 158 -9.90 -3.53 -18.70
CA GLU A 158 -11.10 -3.77 -19.50
C GLU A 158 -12.37 -3.31 -18.78
N LYS A 159 -12.43 -3.57 -17.45
CA LYS A 159 -13.57 -3.19 -16.62
C LYS A 159 -13.44 -1.77 -16.03
N LYS A 160 -12.28 -1.12 -16.21
CA LYS A 160 -11.93 0.15 -15.56
C LYS A 160 -12.16 0.12 -14.04
N LEU A 161 -11.69 -0.95 -13.41
CA LEU A 161 -11.82 -1.16 -11.97
C LEU A 161 -10.44 -1.39 -11.37
N LYS A 162 -10.09 -0.65 -10.33
CA LYS A 162 -8.92 -0.89 -9.48
C LYS A 162 -9.44 -1.39 -8.13
N SER A 163 -9.01 -2.57 -7.72
CA SER A 163 -9.64 -3.25 -6.59
C SER A 163 -8.67 -4.19 -5.87
N PRO A 164 -8.83 -4.37 -4.56
CA PRO A 164 -8.07 -5.36 -3.84
C PRO A 164 -8.47 -6.78 -4.26
N LEU A 165 -7.46 -7.61 -4.50
CA LEU A 165 -7.53 -9.06 -4.62
C LEU A 165 -6.75 -9.70 -3.47
N TRP A 166 -6.96 -10.98 -3.23
CA TRP A 166 -6.31 -11.74 -2.17
C TRP A 166 -5.29 -12.71 -2.75
N GLY A 167 -4.02 -12.44 -2.51
CA GLY A 167 -2.89 -13.30 -2.91
C GLY A 167 -2.30 -14.05 -1.72
N CYS A 168 -1.01 -14.38 -1.83
CA CYS A 168 -0.24 -14.97 -0.74
C CYS A 168 0.26 -13.90 0.24
N PHE A 169 0.56 -14.31 1.46
CA PHE A 169 1.55 -13.60 2.27
C PHE A 169 2.95 -13.83 1.68
N ALA A 170 3.84 -12.87 1.85
CA ALA A 170 5.25 -13.14 1.60
C ALA A 170 5.79 -14.15 2.62
N ASP A 171 6.63 -15.07 2.19
CA ASP A 171 7.36 -15.97 3.11
C ASP A 171 8.39 -15.22 3.92
N PHE A 172 8.99 -14.21 3.30
CA PHE A 172 9.91 -13.27 3.94
C PHE A 172 9.88 -11.90 3.28
N ALA A 173 10.21 -10.88 4.07
CA ALA A 173 10.42 -9.54 3.58
C ALA A 173 11.73 -8.96 4.12
N ILE A 174 12.52 -8.33 3.24
CA ILE A 174 13.76 -7.63 3.59
C ILE A 174 13.51 -6.13 3.48
N LEU A 175 13.61 -5.47 4.62
CA LEU A 175 13.36 -4.05 4.81
C LEU A 175 14.68 -3.38 5.20
N ASP A 176 15.52 -3.11 4.21
CA ASP A 176 16.77 -2.39 4.39
C ASP A 176 16.57 -0.92 4.01
N PRO A 177 16.58 0.03 4.97
CA PRO A 177 16.35 1.44 4.68
C PRO A 177 17.33 2.03 3.67
N ASP A 178 18.56 1.50 3.58
CA ASP A 178 19.56 1.97 2.62
C ASP A 178 19.13 1.76 1.17
N LEU A 179 18.31 0.74 0.88
CA LEU A 179 17.77 0.48 -0.47
C LEU A 179 16.77 1.55 -0.93
N THR A 180 16.24 2.38 -0.01
CA THR A 180 15.29 3.44 -0.32
C THR A 180 15.95 4.81 -0.55
N LYS A 181 17.27 4.96 -0.33
CA LYS A 181 17.99 6.24 -0.45
C LYS A 181 17.94 6.85 -1.86
N THR A 182 17.73 6.04 -2.86
CA THR A 182 17.65 6.48 -4.26
C THR A 182 16.22 6.85 -4.72
N VAL A 183 15.24 6.69 -3.85
CA VAL A 183 13.84 7.05 -4.14
C VAL A 183 13.71 8.58 -4.15
N PRO A 184 13.12 9.19 -5.20
CA PRO A 184 12.90 10.64 -5.22
C PRO A 184 12.04 11.08 -4.03
N MET A 185 12.38 12.22 -3.41
CA MET A 185 11.69 12.74 -2.22
C MET A 185 10.17 12.87 -2.43
N LYS A 186 9.73 13.30 -3.61
CA LYS A 186 8.29 13.35 -3.95
C LYS A 186 7.60 11.99 -3.76
N GLN A 187 8.28 10.90 -4.10
CA GLN A 187 7.75 9.54 -3.93
C GLN A 187 7.81 9.08 -2.47
N VAL A 188 8.84 9.49 -1.73
CA VAL A 188 8.95 9.23 -0.29
C VAL A 188 7.80 9.92 0.47
N ILE A 189 7.53 11.18 0.15
CA ILE A 189 6.43 11.95 0.74
C ILE A 189 5.08 11.28 0.44
N SER A 190 4.85 10.90 -0.81
CA SER A 190 3.65 10.19 -1.24
C SER A 190 3.46 8.87 -0.48
N GLY A 191 4.53 8.07 -0.33
CA GLY A 191 4.48 6.81 0.42
C GLY A 191 4.27 7.00 1.92
N ALA A 192 4.88 8.01 2.51
CA ALA A 192 4.66 8.33 3.93
C ALA A 192 3.21 8.79 4.19
N PHE A 193 2.63 9.55 3.26
CA PHE A 193 1.22 9.94 3.35
C PHE A 193 0.28 8.73 3.17
N ASP A 194 0.60 7.82 2.28
CA ASP A 194 -0.12 6.55 2.12
C ASP A 194 -0.11 5.72 3.43
N THR A 195 1.04 5.62 4.09
CA THR A 195 1.12 5.02 5.43
C THR A 195 0.22 5.73 6.46
N LEU A 196 0.21 7.07 6.45
CA LEU A 196 -0.66 7.86 7.34
C LEU A 196 -2.14 7.60 7.03
N SER A 197 -2.50 7.52 5.76
CA SER A 197 -3.83 7.20 5.27
C SER A 197 -4.30 5.82 5.76
N HIS A 198 -3.49 4.77 5.60
CA HIS A 198 -3.78 3.44 6.14
C HIS A 198 -4.05 3.45 7.64
N CYS A 199 -3.22 4.21 8.39
CA CYS A 199 -3.41 4.37 9.83
C CYS A 199 -4.73 5.08 10.15
N MET A 200 -5.04 6.18 9.46
CA MET A 200 -6.25 6.96 9.71
C MET A 200 -7.52 6.14 9.38
N GLU A 201 -7.58 5.48 8.24
CA GLU A 201 -8.76 4.70 7.85
C GLU A 201 -8.94 3.44 8.71
N THR A 202 -7.86 2.86 9.21
CA THR A 202 -7.93 1.83 10.25
C THR A 202 -8.44 2.39 11.57
N TYR A 203 -8.00 3.60 11.96
CA TYR A 203 -8.37 4.27 13.21
C TYR A 203 -9.86 4.63 13.26
N PHE A 204 -10.41 5.15 12.17
CA PHE A 204 -11.82 5.57 12.09
C PHE A 204 -12.81 4.43 11.84
N GLY A 205 -12.33 3.22 11.67
CA GLY A 205 -13.19 2.03 11.57
C GLY A 205 -13.96 1.70 12.85
N HIS A 206 -14.96 0.82 12.74
CA HIS A 206 -15.79 0.37 13.87
C HIS A 206 -15.09 -0.68 14.74
N PRO A 207 -15.37 -0.75 16.07
CA PRO A 207 -16.13 0.22 16.84
C PRO A 207 -15.35 1.50 17.11
N HIS A 208 -16.04 2.61 17.35
CA HIS A 208 -15.39 3.90 17.63
C HIS A 208 -14.81 4.01 19.05
N THR A 209 -15.06 3.03 19.92
CA THR A 209 -14.43 2.97 21.26
C THR A 209 -12.94 2.69 21.13
N CYS A 210 -12.13 3.55 21.75
CA CYS A 210 -10.68 3.40 21.72
C CYS A 210 -10.23 2.11 22.41
N ASN A 211 -9.40 1.34 21.72
CA ASN A 211 -8.75 0.15 22.24
C ASN A 211 -7.21 0.30 22.23
N LEU A 212 -6.47 -0.75 22.61
CA LEU A 212 -5.01 -0.73 22.59
C LEU A 212 -4.43 -0.50 21.18
N SER A 213 -5.04 -1.13 20.16
CA SER A 213 -4.61 -0.95 18.77
C SER A 213 -4.75 0.50 18.29
N ASP A 214 -5.80 1.22 18.75
CA ASP A 214 -5.93 2.66 18.47
C ASP A 214 -4.79 3.48 19.09
N ARG A 215 -4.38 3.16 20.33
CA ARG A 215 -3.24 3.86 20.98
C ARG A 215 -1.93 3.61 20.27
N ILE A 216 -1.69 2.39 19.79
CA ILE A 216 -0.53 2.07 18.96
C ILE A 216 -0.62 2.84 17.64
N ASN A 217 -1.79 2.90 17.03
CA ASN A 217 -2.05 3.62 15.79
C ASN A 217 -1.75 5.13 15.93
N GLU A 218 -2.22 5.75 17.00
CA GLU A 218 -1.92 7.16 17.34
C GLU A 218 -0.41 7.41 17.43
N ALA A 219 0.35 6.48 18.02
CA ALA A 219 1.80 6.57 18.08
C ALA A 219 2.48 6.41 16.71
N VAL A 220 1.99 5.49 15.87
CA VAL A 220 2.49 5.31 14.50
C VAL A 220 2.24 6.58 13.66
N GLN A 221 1.04 7.16 13.71
CA GLN A 221 0.73 8.41 12.99
C GLN A 221 1.68 9.55 13.40
N ARG A 222 1.90 9.77 14.72
CA ARG A 222 2.86 10.78 15.21
C ARG A 222 4.28 10.50 14.72
N SER A 223 4.69 9.23 14.69
CA SER A 223 6.02 8.84 14.18
C SER A 223 6.16 9.16 12.69
N VAL A 224 5.13 8.86 11.88
CA VAL A 224 5.12 9.18 10.44
C VAL A 224 5.25 10.69 10.23
N ILE A 225 4.41 11.50 10.89
CA ILE A 225 4.40 12.96 10.74
C ILE A 225 5.77 13.55 11.13
N LYS A 226 6.30 13.13 12.27
CA LYS A 226 7.60 13.62 12.79
C LYS A 226 8.75 13.28 11.84
N ASN A 227 8.84 12.00 11.45
CA ASN A 227 9.98 11.51 10.68
C ASN A 227 9.90 11.93 9.20
N LEU A 228 8.69 12.14 8.66
CA LEU A 228 8.52 12.74 7.33
C LEU A 228 9.08 14.17 7.30
N LYS A 229 8.72 15.01 8.25
CA LYS A 229 9.25 16.38 8.37
C LYS A 229 10.77 16.38 8.57
N ALA A 230 11.28 15.49 9.40
CA ALA A 230 12.73 15.36 9.63
C ALA A 230 13.46 14.96 8.34
N LEU A 231 12.93 13.99 7.58
CA LEU A 231 13.56 13.51 6.33
C LEU A 231 13.48 14.55 5.21
N ILE A 232 12.41 15.37 5.16
CA ILE A 232 12.33 16.50 4.21
C ILE A 232 13.39 17.57 4.55
N ALA A 233 13.58 17.87 5.83
CA ALA A 233 14.58 18.82 6.30
C ALA A 233 16.03 18.31 6.11
N ASN A 234 16.24 17.01 6.25
CA ASN A 234 17.52 16.35 6.04
C ASN A 234 17.32 15.01 5.31
N PRO A 235 17.47 14.97 3.98
CA PRO A 235 17.30 13.75 3.16
C PRO A 235 18.24 12.61 3.53
N ASP A 236 19.32 12.88 4.24
CA ASP A 236 20.31 11.88 4.70
C ASP A 236 20.06 11.43 6.16
N ASP A 237 18.90 11.74 6.73
CA ASP A 237 18.51 11.26 8.06
C ASP A 237 18.13 9.77 8.00
N ASP A 238 19.12 8.92 8.27
CA ASP A 238 18.96 7.47 8.26
C ASP A 238 17.98 6.96 9.33
N PHE A 239 17.89 7.66 10.48
CA PHE A 239 16.94 7.31 11.52
C PHE A 239 15.51 7.58 11.06
N ALA A 240 15.24 8.78 10.55
CA ALA A 240 13.91 9.13 10.04
C ALA A 240 13.47 8.20 8.90
N ARG A 241 14.39 7.83 8.00
CA ARG A 241 14.14 6.89 6.92
C ARG A 241 13.77 5.50 7.43
N SER A 242 14.51 5.00 8.42
CA SER A 242 14.23 3.70 9.07
C SER A 242 12.88 3.70 9.77
N GLU A 243 12.55 4.77 10.50
CA GLU A 243 11.27 4.92 11.19
C GLU A 243 10.09 4.96 10.21
N LEU A 244 10.20 5.66 9.08
CA LEU A 244 9.16 5.68 8.05
C LEU A 244 8.95 4.30 7.43
N MET A 245 10.02 3.56 7.14
CA MET A 245 9.91 2.20 6.62
C MET A 245 9.24 1.27 7.62
N TRP A 246 9.60 1.34 8.91
CA TRP A 246 8.97 0.51 9.93
C TRP A 246 7.53 0.93 10.22
N ALA A 247 7.21 2.22 10.18
CA ALA A 247 5.84 2.72 10.32
C ALA A 247 4.93 2.20 9.20
N SER A 248 5.43 2.13 7.96
CA SER A 248 4.71 1.53 6.82
C SER A 248 4.39 0.06 7.10
N ALA A 249 5.36 -0.72 7.56
CA ALA A 249 5.15 -2.11 7.95
C ALA A 249 4.14 -2.24 9.10
N MET A 250 4.22 -1.40 10.13
CA MET A 250 3.29 -1.39 11.26
C MET A 250 1.86 -1.00 10.85
N GLY A 251 1.71 -0.13 9.86
CA GLY A 251 0.40 0.27 9.31
C GLY A 251 -0.41 -0.90 8.77
N GLU A 252 0.27 -1.91 8.20
CA GLU A 252 -0.36 -2.98 7.43
C GLU A 252 -0.12 -4.42 7.92
N ASN A 253 0.66 -4.63 8.99
CA ASN A 253 0.89 -5.97 9.56
C ASN A 253 -0.31 -6.56 10.33
N GLY A 254 -1.43 -5.88 10.36
CA GLY A 254 -2.66 -6.32 10.99
C GLY A 254 -2.82 -5.92 12.48
N ILE A 255 -1.75 -5.53 13.20
CA ILE A 255 -1.84 -5.18 14.62
C ILE A 255 -2.80 -4.00 14.86
N LEU A 256 -2.80 -3.01 13.99
CA LEU A 256 -3.68 -1.84 14.12
C LEU A 256 -5.15 -2.18 13.85
N LYS A 257 -5.42 -3.28 13.15
CA LYS A 257 -6.76 -3.73 12.73
C LYS A 257 -7.43 -4.63 13.78
N LEU A 258 -6.73 -5.03 14.86
CA LEU A 258 -7.23 -5.99 15.83
C LEU A 258 -8.48 -5.49 16.58
N GLY A 259 -9.53 -6.30 16.49
CA GLY A 259 -10.83 -6.00 17.10
C GLY A 259 -11.62 -4.90 16.39
N LYS A 260 -11.30 -4.60 15.14
CA LYS A 260 -11.93 -3.55 14.31
C LYS A 260 -12.50 -4.13 13.01
N VAL A 261 -13.36 -3.36 12.39
CA VAL A 261 -13.70 -3.42 10.96
C VAL A 261 -13.26 -2.06 10.41
N THR A 262 -12.32 -2.07 9.50
CA THR A 262 -11.66 -0.85 8.99
C THR A 262 -12.57 -0.05 8.06
N ASP A 263 -12.35 1.24 7.95
CA ASP A 263 -13.08 2.16 7.07
C ASP A 263 -12.65 1.94 5.59
N PHE A 264 -11.50 2.45 5.18
CA PHE A 264 -10.94 2.36 3.84
C PHE A 264 -11.78 2.95 2.70
N GLN A 265 -12.80 3.78 2.97
CA GLN A 265 -13.60 4.35 1.88
C GLN A 265 -12.84 5.43 1.07
N CYS A 266 -11.88 6.15 1.68
CA CYS A 266 -11.03 7.07 0.93
C CYS A 266 -10.17 6.31 -0.09
N HIS A 267 -9.57 5.20 0.32
CA HIS A 267 -8.86 4.30 -0.60
C HIS A 267 -9.77 3.77 -1.71
N MET A 268 -11.00 3.37 -1.40
CA MET A 268 -11.92 2.87 -2.42
C MET A 268 -12.29 3.93 -3.45
N ILE A 269 -12.46 5.19 -3.03
CA ILE A 269 -12.68 6.32 -3.96
C ILE A 269 -11.41 6.57 -4.79
N GLU A 270 -10.23 6.60 -4.16
CA GLU A 270 -8.96 6.79 -4.84
C GLU A 270 -8.65 5.66 -5.83
N HIS A 271 -8.98 4.42 -5.50
CA HIS A 271 -8.81 3.30 -6.43
C HIS A 271 -9.58 3.54 -7.73
N GLN A 272 -10.83 4.00 -7.64
CA GLN A 272 -11.60 4.30 -8.84
C GLN A 272 -11.05 5.54 -9.56
N LEU A 273 -10.66 6.59 -8.84
CA LEU A 273 -9.94 7.73 -9.43
C LEU A 273 -8.70 7.25 -10.19
N GLY A 274 -7.88 6.41 -9.59
CA GLY A 274 -6.68 5.82 -10.21
C GLY A 274 -6.98 4.95 -11.43
N ALA A 275 -8.10 4.20 -11.44
CA ALA A 275 -8.52 3.40 -12.58
C ALA A 275 -8.84 4.24 -13.83
N TYR A 276 -9.28 5.49 -13.65
CA TYR A 276 -9.60 6.42 -14.75
C TYR A 276 -8.45 7.35 -15.12
N THR A 277 -7.53 7.65 -14.19
CA THR A 277 -6.53 8.72 -14.36
C THR A 277 -5.09 8.23 -14.30
N ASP A 278 -4.85 7.02 -13.82
CA ASP A 278 -3.51 6.47 -13.51
C ASP A 278 -2.68 7.40 -12.59
N CYS A 279 -3.35 8.12 -11.70
CA CYS A 279 -2.70 9.08 -10.81
C CYS A 279 -1.80 8.42 -9.76
N ASN A 280 -0.92 9.24 -9.18
CA ASN A 280 -0.12 8.80 -8.04
C ASN A 280 -1.02 8.59 -6.81
N HIS A 281 -1.00 7.38 -6.27
CA HIS A 281 -1.91 6.91 -5.21
C HIS A 281 -1.88 7.81 -3.96
N GLY A 282 -0.72 8.04 -3.36
CA GLY A 282 -0.64 8.86 -2.15
C GLY A 282 -0.99 10.34 -2.39
N GLN A 283 -0.82 10.86 -3.63
CA GLN A 283 -1.29 12.20 -3.97
C GLN A 283 -2.81 12.26 -4.10
N GLY A 284 -3.45 11.25 -4.72
CA GLY A 284 -4.89 11.12 -4.77
C GLY A 284 -5.52 11.07 -3.37
N LEU A 285 -4.94 10.26 -2.48
CA LEU A 285 -5.36 10.19 -1.08
C LEU A 285 -5.21 11.56 -0.36
N ALA A 286 -4.12 12.30 -0.63
CA ALA A 286 -3.88 13.60 0.00
C ALA A 286 -4.95 14.62 -0.37
N VAL A 287 -5.38 14.64 -1.61
CA VAL A 287 -6.46 15.54 -2.07
C VAL A 287 -7.80 15.14 -1.43
N LEU A 288 -8.09 13.84 -1.38
CA LEU A 288 -9.40 13.34 -0.92
C LEU A 288 -9.61 13.47 0.60
N HIS A 289 -8.60 13.14 1.42
CA HIS A 289 -8.79 12.96 2.87
C HIS A 289 -9.38 14.16 3.61
N PRO A 290 -8.87 15.41 3.47
CA PRO A 290 -9.42 16.53 4.23
C PRO A 290 -10.88 16.81 3.91
N ILE A 291 -11.23 16.70 2.63
CA ILE A 291 -12.60 16.96 2.14
C ILE A 291 -13.52 15.85 2.63
N LEU A 292 -13.16 14.59 2.40
CA LEU A 292 -13.92 13.45 2.86
C LEU A 292 -14.16 13.49 4.37
N TYR A 293 -13.14 13.81 5.16
CA TYR A 293 -13.28 13.86 6.61
C TYR A 293 -14.24 14.96 7.09
N ARG A 294 -14.34 16.09 6.38
CA ARG A 294 -15.36 17.11 6.67
C ARG A 294 -16.78 16.62 6.42
N HIS A 295 -16.98 15.73 5.45
CA HIS A 295 -18.27 15.11 5.17
C HIS A 295 -18.69 14.05 6.20
N ILE A 296 -17.72 13.40 6.87
CA ILE A 296 -18.03 12.22 7.72
C ILE A 296 -17.79 12.42 9.22
N TYR A 297 -16.96 13.36 9.67
CA TYR A 297 -16.48 13.43 11.05
C TYR A 297 -17.59 13.52 12.10
N LYS A 298 -18.70 14.19 11.79
CA LYS A 298 -19.84 14.31 12.71
C LYS A 298 -20.52 12.97 13.03
N SER A 299 -20.36 11.98 12.16
CA SER A 299 -20.87 10.62 12.40
C SER A 299 -20.04 9.84 13.43
N ALA A 300 -18.82 10.31 13.75
CA ALA A 300 -17.94 9.76 14.76
C ALA A 300 -17.16 10.86 15.50
N GLU A 301 -17.82 11.95 15.84
CA GLU A 301 -17.22 13.20 16.33
C GLU A 301 -16.26 13.00 17.52
N GLU A 302 -16.64 12.16 18.49
CA GLU A 302 -15.78 11.87 19.63
C GLU A 302 -14.49 11.14 19.22
N LYS A 303 -14.55 10.28 18.21
CA LYS A 303 -13.38 9.58 17.69
C LYS A 303 -12.46 10.55 16.96
N PHE A 304 -13.02 11.47 16.15
CA PHE A 304 -12.25 12.53 15.48
C PHE A 304 -11.66 13.52 16.48
N ARG A 305 -12.40 13.90 17.54
CA ARG A 305 -11.87 14.75 18.61
C ARG A 305 -10.70 14.09 19.32
N ARG A 306 -10.81 12.80 19.66
CA ARG A 306 -9.69 12.07 20.24
C ARG A 306 -8.48 12.03 19.30
N TRP A 307 -8.67 11.78 18.03
CA TRP A 307 -7.62 11.82 17.02
C TRP A 307 -6.94 13.19 16.97
N ALA A 308 -7.72 14.27 17.00
CA ALA A 308 -7.20 15.63 17.06
C ALA A 308 -6.33 15.85 18.31
N GLN A 309 -6.77 15.36 19.46
CA GLN A 309 -6.03 15.49 20.73
C GLN A 309 -4.74 14.64 20.75
N GLU A 310 -4.81 13.41 20.34
CA GLU A 310 -3.71 12.45 20.49
C GLU A 310 -2.66 12.52 19.35
N VAL A 311 -3.08 12.91 18.15
CA VAL A 311 -2.17 12.99 16.99
C VAL A 311 -1.68 14.42 16.75
N TRP A 312 -2.58 15.40 16.83
CA TRP A 312 -2.31 16.79 16.48
C TRP A 312 -2.13 17.72 17.68
N LEU A 313 -2.49 17.26 18.88
CA LEU A 313 -2.41 18.02 20.15
C LEU A 313 -3.33 19.26 20.16
N VAL A 314 -4.48 19.19 19.48
CA VAL A 314 -5.54 20.21 19.43
C VAL A 314 -6.83 19.67 20.02
N GLN A 315 -7.80 20.54 20.32
CA GLN A 315 -8.95 20.14 21.13
C GLN A 315 -10.13 19.64 20.30
N ASP A 316 -10.36 20.20 19.14
CA ASP A 316 -11.56 19.99 18.35
C ASP A 316 -11.28 19.14 17.10
N ALA A 317 -12.29 18.38 16.68
CA ALA A 317 -12.23 17.52 15.50
C ALA A 317 -11.95 18.31 14.21
N ASP A 318 -12.56 19.49 14.07
CA ASP A 318 -12.36 20.39 12.92
C ASP A 318 -10.90 20.87 12.83
N GLU A 319 -10.32 21.30 13.98
CA GLU A 319 -8.93 21.69 14.05
C GLU A 319 -8.01 20.55 13.61
N GLY A 320 -8.30 19.30 14.04
CA GLY A 320 -7.51 18.13 13.62
C GLY A 320 -7.53 17.91 12.10
N ILE A 321 -8.67 18.16 11.44
CA ILE A 321 -8.79 18.08 9.98
C ILE A 321 -8.03 19.24 9.32
N ASP A 322 -8.04 20.44 9.91
CA ASP A 322 -7.26 21.58 9.43
C ASP A 322 -5.75 21.29 9.52
N PHE A 323 -5.27 20.70 10.62
CA PHE A 323 -3.87 20.30 10.77
C PHE A 323 -3.44 19.22 9.76
N LEU A 324 -4.34 18.29 9.39
CA LEU A 324 -4.08 17.35 8.30
C LEU A 324 -3.92 18.08 6.95
N ALA A 325 -4.83 19.03 6.65
CA ALA A 325 -4.74 19.82 5.43
C ALA A 325 -3.48 20.71 5.41
N ASP A 326 -3.07 21.25 6.56
CA ASP A 326 -1.82 22.01 6.71
C ASP A 326 -0.58 21.13 6.50
N LEU A 327 -0.56 19.92 7.05
CA LEU A 327 0.52 18.95 6.81
C LEU A 327 0.67 18.66 5.31
N ILE A 328 -0.43 18.42 4.60
CA ILE A 328 -0.43 18.14 3.15
C ILE A 328 0.25 19.28 2.39
N ARG A 329 -0.11 20.52 2.70
CA ARG A 329 0.52 21.72 2.11
C ARG A 329 1.99 21.85 2.49
N GLU A 330 2.32 21.67 3.77
CA GLU A 330 3.67 21.80 4.30
C GLU A 330 4.66 20.82 3.66
N VAL A 331 4.23 19.58 3.42
CA VAL A 331 5.09 18.56 2.82
C VAL A 331 5.09 18.59 1.28
N GLY A 332 4.35 19.51 0.67
CA GLY A 332 4.32 19.72 -0.77
C GLY A 332 3.51 18.68 -1.55
N LEU A 333 2.49 18.08 -0.92
CA LEU A 333 1.50 17.27 -1.62
C LEU A 333 0.41 18.16 -2.23
N PRO A 334 -0.22 17.73 -3.34
CA PRO A 334 -1.31 18.46 -3.96
C PRO A 334 -2.53 18.51 -3.05
N THR A 335 -3.30 19.59 -3.17
CA THR A 335 -4.55 19.83 -2.42
C THR A 335 -5.78 19.81 -3.33
N THR A 336 -5.58 19.80 -4.65
CA THR A 336 -6.65 19.72 -5.64
C THR A 336 -6.27 18.80 -6.81
N PHE A 337 -7.26 18.34 -7.56
CA PHE A 337 -7.03 17.60 -8.80
C PHE A 337 -6.34 18.46 -9.87
N THR A 338 -6.61 19.76 -9.87
CA THR A 338 -5.93 20.71 -10.76
C THR A 338 -4.40 20.71 -10.53
N GLU A 339 -3.96 20.70 -9.27
CA GLU A 339 -2.52 20.60 -8.92
C GLU A 339 -1.91 19.25 -9.32
N MET A 340 -2.72 18.21 -9.41
CA MET A 340 -2.31 16.90 -9.96
C MET A 340 -2.34 16.83 -11.49
N CYS A 341 -2.72 17.89 -12.17
CA CYS A 341 -2.97 17.92 -13.62
C CYS A 341 -4.08 16.94 -14.07
N ILE A 342 -5.07 16.69 -13.20
CA ILE A 342 -6.22 15.84 -13.47
C ILE A 342 -7.41 16.74 -13.79
N SER A 343 -8.09 16.43 -14.91
CA SER A 343 -9.37 17.04 -15.29
C SER A 343 -10.41 15.96 -15.43
N LEU A 344 -11.47 16.06 -14.64
CA LEU A 344 -12.59 15.12 -14.62
C LEU A 344 -13.86 15.84 -15.10
N ASP A 345 -14.52 15.27 -16.08
CA ASP A 345 -15.88 15.65 -16.43
C ASP A 345 -16.92 14.99 -15.51
N ASP A 346 -18.16 15.45 -15.60
CA ASP A 346 -19.21 14.98 -14.71
C ASP A 346 -19.57 13.50 -14.92
N ASP A 347 -19.40 12.99 -16.15
CA ASP A 347 -19.67 11.58 -16.47
C ASP A 347 -18.61 10.68 -15.83
N ILE A 348 -17.34 11.07 -15.87
CA ILE A 348 -16.24 10.35 -15.20
C ILE A 348 -16.42 10.40 -13.69
N ILE A 349 -16.73 11.56 -13.11
CA ILE A 349 -17.00 11.70 -11.68
C ILE A 349 -18.14 10.77 -11.25
N ARG A 350 -19.22 10.73 -11.99
CA ARG A 350 -20.36 9.84 -11.72
C ARG A 350 -19.93 8.37 -11.81
N ALA A 351 -19.17 7.99 -12.82
CA ALA A 351 -18.67 6.63 -12.99
C ALA A 351 -17.74 6.19 -11.85
N ILE A 352 -16.86 7.08 -11.38
CA ILE A 352 -16.00 6.84 -10.20
C ILE A 352 -16.87 6.59 -8.97
N ALA A 353 -17.86 7.46 -8.72
CA ALA A 353 -18.73 7.36 -7.55
C ALA A 353 -19.55 6.06 -7.55
N GLU A 354 -20.14 5.69 -8.69
CA GLU A 354 -20.98 4.49 -8.81
C GLU A 354 -20.18 3.18 -8.75
N SER A 355 -18.88 3.19 -9.18
CA SER A 355 -18.01 2.02 -9.11
C SER A 355 -17.30 1.87 -7.75
N THR A 356 -17.37 2.88 -6.88
CA THR A 356 -16.76 2.84 -5.55
C THR A 356 -17.49 1.87 -4.63
N VAL A 357 -16.75 0.94 -4.03
CA VAL A 357 -17.28 -0.01 -3.04
C VAL A 357 -17.11 0.56 -1.64
N ILE A 358 -18.21 0.87 -0.97
CA ILE A 358 -18.20 1.33 0.43
C ILE A 358 -18.09 0.13 1.36
N THR A 359 -17.08 0.15 2.24
CA THR A 359 -16.82 -0.92 3.19
C THR A 359 -17.76 -0.87 4.40
N PRO A 360 -18.04 -2.00 5.07
CA PRO A 360 -18.95 -2.01 6.21
C PRO A 360 -18.37 -1.36 7.47
N GLY A 361 -17.08 -1.02 7.48
CA GLY A 361 -16.40 -0.40 8.62
C GLY A 361 -16.49 1.13 8.65
N CYS A 362 -16.99 1.76 7.60
CA CYS A 362 -17.11 3.22 7.52
C CYS A 362 -17.98 3.79 8.65
N CYS A 363 -17.53 4.87 9.27
CA CYS A 363 -18.29 5.57 10.30
C CYS A 363 -19.56 6.24 9.72
N LYS A 364 -19.52 6.61 8.46
CA LYS A 364 -20.65 7.04 7.62
C LYS A 364 -20.50 6.35 6.26
N GLN A 365 -21.48 5.57 5.87
CA GLN A 365 -21.51 4.99 4.53
C GLN A 365 -21.96 6.06 3.53
N LEU A 366 -21.04 6.48 2.66
CA LEU A 366 -21.32 7.49 1.64
C LEU A 366 -22.20 6.91 0.53
N THR A 367 -23.11 7.72 0.04
CA THR A 367 -23.86 7.47 -1.20
C THR A 367 -23.04 7.90 -2.42
N ALA A 368 -23.40 7.42 -3.60
CA ALA A 368 -22.76 7.86 -4.83
C ALA A 368 -22.87 9.38 -5.05
N ASP A 369 -24.01 9.99 -4.66
CA ASP A 369 -24.20 11.44 -4.78
C ASP A 369 -23.27 12.22 -3.84
N GLU A 370 -23.07 11.77 -2.59
CA GLU A 370 -22.10 12.36 -1.66
C GLU A 370 -20.65 12.20 -2.16
N ILE A 371 -20.32 11.09 -2.79
CA ILE A 371 -19.00 10.91 -3.42
C ILE A 371 -18.81 11.88 -4.60
N VAL A 372 -19.86 12.12 -5.41
CA VAL A 372 -19.83 13.13 -6.47
C VAL A 372 -19.58 14.53 -5.90
N GLU A 373 -20.23 14.89 -4.78
CA GLU A 373 -20.00 16.17 -4.09
C GLU A 373 -18.54 16.28 -3.65
N ILE A 374 -18.00 15.28 -2.96
CA ILE A 374 -16.60 15.23 -2.52
C ILE A 374 -15.62 15.40 -3.70
N LEU A 375 -15.82 14.64 -4.79
CA LEU A 375 -14.96 14.72 -5.97
C LEU A 375 -15.01 16.09 -6.66
N ASN A 376 -16.17 16.77 -6.66
CA ASN A 376 -16.30 18.13 -7.17
C ASN A 376 -15.59 19.16 -6.29
N GLU A 377 -15.62 19.01 -4.96
CA GLU A 377 -14.87 19.86 -4.04
C GLU A 377 -13.34 19.69 -4.16
N CYS A 378 -12.87 18.55 -4.70
CA CYS A 378 -11.46 18.27 -4.95
C CYS A 378 -10.91 18.94 -6.23
N LYS A 379 -11.73 19.54 -7.10
CA LYS A 379 -11.31 20.21 -8.35
C LYS A 379 -10.51 21.48 -8.04
#